data_0fab6f1611a9c1586a792a8f64839aee
#
_entry.id   0fab6f1611a9c1586a792a8f64839aee
#
_cell.length_a   1.000
_cell.length_b   1.000
_cell.length_c   1.000
_cell.angle_alpha   90.00
_cell.angle_beta   90.00
_cell.angle_gamma   90.00
#
_symmetry.space_group_name_H-M   'P 1'
#
loop_
_entity.id
_entity.type
_entity.pdbx_description
1 polymer ?
#
loop_
_entity_poly.entity_id
_entity_poly.type
_entity_poly.pdbx_seq_one_letter_code
_entity_poly.pdbx_strand_id
1 'polypeptide(L)'
;KELSMAKSKAKTVFFCKECGYETPKWMGQCPGCHQWNTMTEEKVSPVSKGTGKRGDNLPRQELTGLFEVSMEEEDRSSSGIPELDRVLGGGIVKGSLTLVGGDPGIGKSTLLLQICRYQANSGKKVVYVSGEESLKQIKMRAQRLGGFKQNVFLLCETDINAAAEAVREAKPDMV
;
A
#
# COMPACT_ATOMS: atom_id res chain seq x y z
N LYS A 1 39.49 -13.66 5.14
CA LYS A 1 39.10 -12.28 5.60
C LYS A 1 37.60 -12.23 5.62
N GLU A 2 37.04 -12.45 6.82
CA GLU A 2 35.59 -12.38 7.07
C GLU A 2 35.16 -10.92 7.08
N LEU A 3 34.16 -10.58 6.25
CA LEU A 3 33.51 -9.28 6.32
C LEU A 3 32.41 -9.38 7.38
N SER A 4 32.66 -8.73 8.51
CA SER A 4 31.70 -8.52 9.58
C SER A 4 30.58 -7.60 9.08
N MET A 5 29.37 -8.14 8.87
CA MET A 5 28.15 -7.36 8.64
C MET A 5 27.67 -6.75 9.96
N ALA A 6 27.86 -5.44 10.12
CA ALA A 6 27.33 -4.70 11.24
C ALA A 6 25.77 -4.62 11.12
N LYS A 7 25.08 -5.34 11.99
CA LYS A 7 23.62 -5.23 12.18
C LYS A 7 23.27 -3.84 12.70
N SER A 8 22.60 -3.01 11.91
CA SER A 8 22.04 -1.74 12.36
C SER A 8 20.93 -2.02 13.38
N LYS A 9 21.12 -1.54 14.63
CA LYS A 9 20.11 -1.67 15.71
C LYS A 9 18.95 -0.72 15.40
N ALA A 10 17.74 -1.27 15.33
CA ALA A 10 16.51 -0.47 15.31
C ALA A 10 16.46 0.44 16.54
N LYS A 11 16.14 1.72 16.35
CA LYS A 11 15.94 2.68 17.44
C LYS A 11 14.47 2.67 17.81
N THR A 12 14.20 2.44 19.10
CA THR A 12 12.86 2.60 19.68
C THR A 12 12.64 4.07 19.96
N VAL A 13 11.51 4.61 19.49
CA VAL A 13 11.04 5.97 19.77
C VAL A 13 9.65 5.87 20.39
N PHE A 14 9.37 6.73 21.34
CA PHE A 14 8.06 6.83 21.98
C PHE A 14 7.38 8.11 21.53
N PHE A 15 6.12 8.02 21.09
CA PHE A 15 5.34 9.20 20.71
C PHE A 15 4.04 9.30 21.51
N CYS A 16 3.60 10.53 21.73
CA CYS A 16 2.34 10.80 22.41
C CYS A 16 1.17 10.73 21.41
N LYS A 17 0.15 9.92 21.70
CA LYS A 17 -1.05 9.79 20.86
C LYS A 17 -1.89 11.05 20.77
N GLU A 18 -1.80 11.94 21.77
CA GLU A 18 -2.62 13.15 21.87
C GLU A 18 -1.99 14.37 21.18
N CYS A 19 -0.67 14.54 21.30
CA CYS A 19 0.00 15.73 20.78
C CYS A 19 1.15 15.47 19.81
N GLY A 20 1.49 14.20 19.52
CA GLY A 20 2.58 13.84 18.62
C GLY A 20 3.99 14.10 19.16
N TYR A 21 4.17 14.43 20.45
CA TYR A 21 5.49 14.65 21.02
C TYR A 21 6.32 13.36 20.99
N GLU A 22 7.55 13.44 20.48
CA GLU A 22 8.46 12.30 20.34
C GLU A 22 9.61 12.35 21.34
N THR A 23 9.98 11.18 21.89
CA THR A 23 11.11 11.03 22.84
C THR A 23 11.75 9.65 22.69
N PRO A 24 13.09 9.55 22.90
CA PRO A 24 13.78 8.26 22.88
C PRO A 24 13.58 7.41 24.14
N LYS A 25 12.90 7.92 25.15
CA LYS A 25 12.63 7.23 26.41
C LYS A 25 11.16 7.26 26.74
N TRP A 26 10.64 6.15 27.24
CA TRP A 26 9.28 6.12 27.77
C TRP A 26 9.14 7.02 29.01
N MET A 27 8.07 7.79 29.04
CA MET A 27 7.70 8.65 30.16
C MET A 27 6.22 8.47 30.46
N GLY A 28 5.88 8.34 31.75
CA GLY A 28 4.50 8.17 32.18
C GLY A 28 3.60 9.37 31.90
N GLN A 29 4.19 10.58 31.89
CA GLN A 29 3.52 11.83 31.54
C GLN A 29 4.20 12.45 30.31
N CYS A 30 3.41 12.88 29.33
CA CYS A 30 3.91 13.55 28.15
C CYS A 30 4.40 14.98 28.48
N PRO A 31 5.64 15.36 28.17
CA PRO A 31 6.12 16.72 28.42
C PRO A 31 5.45 17.78 27.53
N GLY A 32 4.87 17.40 26.40
CA GLY A 32 4.23 18.32 25.47
C GLY A 32 2.80 18.69 25.89
N CYS A 33 1.96 17.74 26.26
CA CYS A 33 0.56 17.97 26.61
C CYS A 33 0.21 17.66 28.08
N HIS A 34 1.17 17.20 28.87
CA HIS A 34 1.04 16.83 30.28
C HIS A 34 -0.01 15.73 30.59
N GLN A 35 -0.47 15.01 29.57
CA GLN A 35 -1.38 13.87 29.73
C GLN A 35 -0.61 12.62 30.21
N TRP A 36 -1.26 11.79 31.04
CA TRP A 36 -0.69 10.55 31.54
C TRP A 36 -1.02 9.36 30.66
N ASN A 37 -0.08 8.41 30.56
CA ASN A 37 -0.24 7.15 29.83
C ASN A 37 -0.59 7.30 28.33
N THR A 38 -0.14 8.39 27.69
CA THR A 38 -0.37 8.67 26.27
C THR A 38 0.81 8.29 25.38
N MET A 39 1.93 7.84 25.97
CA MET A 39 3.13 7.46 25.23
C MET A 39 3.03 6.03 24.69
N THR A 40 3.25 5.86 23.39
CA THR A 40 3.26 4.56 22.71
C THR A 40 4.63 4.31 22.10
N GLU A 41 5.10 3.06 22.20
CA GLU A 41 6.36 2.62 21.62
C GLU A 41 6.19 2.36 20.12
N GLU A 42 7.08 2.92 19.31
CA GLU A 42 7.21 2.61 17.90
C GLU A 42 8.66 2.28 17.55
N LYS A 43 8.86 1.16 16.87
CA LYS A 43 10.17 0.74 16.39
C LYS A 43 10.42 1.43 15.04
N VAL A 44 11.12 2.53 15.08
CA VAL A 44 11.58 3.20 13.86
C VAL A 44 12.79 2.45 13.35
N SER A 45 12.63 1.70 12.27
CA SER A 45 13.78 1.27 11.48
C SER A 45 14.53 2.52 11.03
N PRO A 46 15.88 2.57 11.16
CA PRO A 46 16.61 3.73 10.72
C PRO A 46 16.35 3.93 9.22
N VAL A 47 15.49 4.90 8.90
CA VAL A 47 15.50 5.47 7.56
C VAL A 47 16.94 5.91 7.38
N SER A 48 17.69 5.20 6.55
CA SER A 48 19.02 5.64 6.16
C SER A 48 18.84 7.07 5.67
N LYS A 49 19.34 8.03 6.46
CA LYS A 49 19.61 9.37 5.95
C LYS A 49 20.74 9.18 4.94
N GLY A 50 20.37 8.62 3.82
CA GLY A 50 21.21 8.68 2.64
C GLY A 50 21.36 10.16 2.35
N THR A 51 22.54 10.70 2.68
CA THR A 51 23.15 11.79 1.95
C THR A 51 23.46 11.25 0.55
N GLY A 52 22.49 10.58 -0.05
CA GLY A 52 22.47 10.28 -1.46
C GLY A 52 22.18 11.60 -2.13
N LYS A 53 23.17 12.14 -2.83
CA LYS A 53 22.92 13.02 -3.96
C LYS A 53 21.66 12.50 -4.63
N ARG A 54 20.54 13.26 -4.54
CA ARG A 54 19.39 13.03 -5.41
C ARG A 54 20.00 12.94 -6.79
N GLY A 55 20.01 11.73 -7.32
CA GLY A 55 20.47 11.54 -8.69
C GLY A 55 19.62 12.46 -9.56
N ASP A 56 20.31 13.35 -10.24
CA ASP A 56 19.77 14.34 -11.19
C ASP A 56 19.12 13.70 -12.42
N ASN A 57 18.64 12.47 -12.31
CA ASN A 57 18.07 11.68 -13.41
C ASN A 57 16.57 11.40 -13.28
N LEU A 58 15.85 12.09 -12.39
CA LEU A 58 14.40 12.20 -12.57
C LEU A 58 14.20 13.25 -13.68
N PRO A 59 13.55 12.90 -14.79
CA PRO A 59 13.22 13.90 -15.81
C PRO A 59 12.46 15.02 -15.09
N ARG A 60 13.01 16.25 -15.16
CA ARG A 60 12.28 17.44 -14.68
C ARG A 60 10.99 17.48 -15.47
N GLN A 61 9.87 17.31 -14.79
CA GLN A 61 8.58 17.56 -15.41
C GLN A 61 8.51 19.08 -15.65
N GLU A 62 8.44 19.44 -16.89
CA GLU A 62 8.20 20.82 -17.31
C GLU A 62 6.72 21.16 -17.07
N LEU A 63 6.46 22.42 -16.70
CA LEU A 63 5.08 22.90 -16.60
C LEU A 63 4.49 22.95 -18.01
N THR A 64 3.44 22.18 -18.21
CA THR A 64 2.71 22.13 -19.50
C THR A 64 1.42 22.91 -19.37
N GLY A 65 1.12 23.75 -20.34
CA GLY A 65 -0.13 24.50 -20.38
C GLY A 65 -1.33 23.57 -20.47
N LEU A 66 -2.45 23.87 -19.81
CA LEU A 66 -3.66 23.04 -19.80
C LEU A 66 -4.14 22.66 -21.20
N PHE A 67 -4.05 23.57 -22.14
CA PHE A 67 -4.49 23.38 -23.54
C PHE A 67 -3.45 22.68 -24.43
N GLU A 68 -2.22 22.49 -23.92
CA GLU A 68 -1.15 21.77 -24.61
C GLU A 68 -1.14 20.28 -24.25
N VAL A 69 -1.90 19.88 -23.21
CA VAL A 69 -2.05 18.49 -22.81
C VAL A 69 -2.88 17.77 -23.88
N SER A 70 -2.30 16.79 -24.56
CA SER A 70 -3.03 15.92 -25.47
C SER A 70 -4.08 15.12 -24.72
N MET A 71 -5.32 15.16 -25.18
CA MET A 71 -6.43 14.34 -24.68
C MET A 71 -6.35 12.96 -25.34
N GLU A 72 -5.26 12.24 -25.15
CA GLU A 72 -5.25 10.81 -25.48
C GLU A 72 -6.19 10.10 -24.50
N GLU A 73 -7.04 9.21 -25.03
CA GLU A 73 -7.92 8.41 -24.19
C GLU A 73 -7.07 7.63 -23.18
N GLU A 74 -7.26 7.91 -21.89
CA GLU A 74 -6.62 7.13 -20.83
C GLU A 74 -6.99 5.66 -20.97
N ASP A 75 -5.99 4.79 -20.96
CA ASP A 75 -6.17 3.34 -21.04
C ASP A 75 -6.89 2.85 -19.77
N ARG A 76 -8.21 2.68 -19.89
CA ARG A 76 -9.09 2.25 -18.80
C ARG A 76 -9.39 0.77 -18.90
N SER A 77 -9.35 0.08 -17.78
CA SER A 77 -9.74 -1.31 -17.70
C SER A 77 -10.99 -1.48 -16.85
N SER A 78 -11.95 -2.27 -17.32
CA SER A 78 -13.15 -2.56 -16.56
C SER A 78 -12.80 -3.27 -15.23
N SER A 79 -13.48 -2.89 -14.15
CA SER A 79 -13.40 -3.60 -12.86
C SER A 79 -14.18 -4.92 -12.87
N GLY A 80 -14.99 -5.16 -13.89
CA GLY A 80 -15.96 -6.27 -13.98
C GLY A 80 -17.27 -6.01 -13.23
N ILE A 81 -17.43 -4.79 -12.69
CA ILE A 81 -18.62 -4.36 -11.94
C ILE A 81 -19.09 -3.05 -12.58
N PRO A 82 -20.19 -3.06 -13.39
CA PRO A 82 -20.61 -1.89 -14.17
C PRO A 82 -20.86 -0.64 -13.32
N GLU A 83 -21.42 -0.79 -12.12
CA GLU A 83 -21.67 0.33 -11.22
C GLU A 83 -20.35 0.96 -10.70
N LEU A 84 -19.34 0.14 -10.43
CA LEU A 84 -18.03 0.64 -10.03
C LEU A 84 -17.34 1.34 -11.20
N ASP A 85 -17.41 0.77 -12.41
CA ASP A 85 -16.86 1.39 -13.60
C ASP A 85 -17.51 2.75 -13.85
N ARG A 86 -18.85 2.88 -13.65
CA ARG A 86 -19.54 4.15 -13.74
C ARG A 86 -19.02 5.18 -12.73
N VAL A 87 -18.81 4.79 -11.50
CA VAL A 87 -18.25 5.66 -10.43
C VAL A 87 -16.81 6.07 -10.74
N LEU A 88 -16.03 5.18 -11.33
CA LEU A 88 -14.63 5.43 -11.74
C LEU A 88 -14.52 6.19 -13.09
N GLY A 89 -15.64 6.61 -13.69
CA GLY A 89 -15.62 7.34 -14.95
C GLY A 89 -15.28 6.47 -16.17
N GLY A 90 -15.67 5.19 -16.15
CA GLY A 90 -15.48 4.25 -17.25
C GLY A 90 -14.50 3.11 -16.98
N GLY A 91 -14.01 2.99 -15.75
CA GLY A 91 -13.13 1.90 -15.34
C GLY A 91 -11.84 2.38 -14.64
N ILE A 92 -10.97 1.44 -14.36
CA ILE A 92 -9.72 1.66 -13.62
C ILE A 92 -8.66 2.20 -14.57
N VAL A 93 -8.13 3.38 -14.26
CA VAL A 93 -7.03 4.02 -15.01
C VAL A 93 -5.71 3.39 -14.65
N LYS A 94 -4.86 3.12 -15.63
CA LYS A 94 -3.52 2.59 -15.42
C LYS A 94 -2.67 3.57 -14.58
N GLY A 95 -2.05 3.07 -13.52
CA GLY A 95 -1.22 3.87 -12.61
C GLY A 95 -2.02 4.69 -11.60
N SER A 96 -3.36 4.63 -11.60
CA SER A 96 -4.18 5.30 -10.58
C SER A 96 -4.13 4.59 -9.24
N LEU A 97 -4.37 5.35 -8.17
CA LEU A 97 -4.59 4.86 -6.81
C LEU A 97 -6.05 5.13 -6.42
N THR A 98 -6.78 4.06 -6.10
CA THR A 98 -8.17 4.16 -5.67
C THR A 98 -8.32 3.77 -4.20
N LEU A 99 -8.88 4.67 -3.38
CA LEU A 99 -9.22 4.39 -1.99
C LEU A 99 -10.67 3.92 -1.87
N VAL A 100 -10.88 2.73 -1.28
CA VAL A 100 -12.20 2.19 -0.97
C VAL A 100 -12.44 2.29 0.54
N GLY A 101 -13.24 3.29 0.95
CA GLY A 101 -13.63 3.52 2.34
C GLY A 101 -15.00 2.94 2.68
N GLY A 102 -15.29 2.80 3.99
CA GLY A 102 -16.60 2.37 4.51
C GLY A 102 -16.48 1.62 5.83
N ASP A 103 -17.61 1.37 6.48
CA ASP A 103 -17.70 0.72 7.79
C ASP A 103 -17.15 -0.73 7.77
N PRO A 104 -16.71 -1.25 8.92
CA PRO A 104 -16.36 -2.66 9.07
C PRO A 104 -17.54 -3.56 8.65
N GLY A 105 -17.25 -4.62 7.90
CA GLY A 105 -18.27 -5.58 7.47
C GLY A 105 -19.10 -5.19 6.23
N ILE A 106 -19.01 -3.96 5.70
CA ILE A 106 -19.79 -3.50 4.53
C ILE A 106 -19.48 -4.27 3.23
N GLY A 107 -18.37 -5.03 3.18
CA GLY A 107 -18.03 -5.83 2.01
C GLY A 107 -16.82 -5.33 1.20
N LYS A 108 -16.03 -4.35 1.69
CA LYS A 108 -14.84 -3.81 0.98
C LYS A 108 -13.91 -4.89 0.45
N SER A 109 -13.47 -5.80 1.31
CA SER A 109 -12.55 -6.88 0.92
C SER A 109 -13.17 -7.88 -0.07
N THR A 110 -14.50 -8.05 -0.02
CA THR A 110 -15.24 -8.86 -0.99
C THR A 110 -15.26 -8.18 -2.36
N LEU A 111 -15.53 -6.88 -2.39
CA LEU A 111 -15.48 -6.06 -3.60
C LEU A 111 -14.09 -6.11 -4.24
N LEU A 112 -13.03 -5.90 -3.46
CA LEU A 112 -11.65 -5.97 -3.94
C LEU A 112 -11.30 -7.34 -4.52
N LEU A 113 -11.70 -8.44 -3.88
CA LEU A 113 -11.49 -9.78 -4.42
C LEU A 113 -12.26 -10.04 -5.71
N GLN A 114 -13.48 -9.46 -5.87
CA GLN A 114 -14.21 -9.57 -7.14
C GLN A 114 -13.48 -8.85 -8.28
N ILE A 115 -12.93 -7.67 -8.02
CA ILE A 115 -12.10 -6.93 -8.97
C ILE A 115 -10.86 -7.75 -9.34
N CYS A 116 -10.14 -8.26 -8.33
CA CYS A 116 -8.97 -9.11 -8.54
C CYS A 116 -9.29 -10.32 -9.42
N ARG A 117 -10.43 -10.99 -9.17
CA ARG A 117 -10.90 -12.10 -9.99
C ARG A 117 -11.11 -11.70 -11.44
N TYR A 118 -11.82 -10.59 -11.68
CA TYR A 118 -12.09 -10.12 -13.03
C TYR A 118 -10.82 -9.77 -13.79
N GLN A 119 -9.93 -9.00 -13.17
CA GLN A 119 -8.67 -8.60 -13.77
C GLN A 119 -7.76 -9.80 -14.08
N ALA A 120 -7.67 -10.77 -13.16
CA ALA A 120 -6.91 -11.99 -13.39
C ALA A 120 -7.52 -12.86 -14.51
N ASN A 121 -8.86 -12.91 -14.59
CA ASN A 121 -9.56 -13.64 -15.65
C ASN A 121 -9.38 -12.97 -17.02
N SER A 122 -9.13 -11.67 -17.04
CA SER A 122 -8.75 -10.91 -18.24
C SER A 122 -7.27 -11.06 -18.64
N GLY A 123 -6.52 -11.90 -17.89
CA GLY A 123 -5.11 -12.21 -18.21
C GLY A 123 -4.09 -11.37 -17.45
N LYS A 124 -4.52 -10.42 -16.61
CA LYS A 124 -3.62 -9.58 -15.81
C LYS A 124 -3.04 -10.31 -14.62
N LYS A 125 -1.83 -9.95 -14.24
CA LYS A 125 -1.18 -10.41 -13.02
C LYS A 125 -1.59 -9.51 -11.87
N VAL A 126 -2.25 -10.06 -10.85
CA VAL A 126 -2.79 -9.34 -9.71
C VAL A 126 -2.09 -9.77 -8.43
N VAL A 127 -1.65 -8.82 -7.61
CA VAL A 127 -1.16 -9.07 -6.25
C VAL A 127 -2.16 -8.51 -5.25
N TYR A 128 -2.64 -9.34 -4.34
CA TYR A 128 -3.50 -8.93 -3.24
C TYR A 128 -2.69 -8.93 -1.94
N VAL A 129 -2.47 -7.74 -1.37
CA VAL A 129 -1.75 -7.56 -0.11
C VAL A 129 -2.74 -7.39 1.03
N SER A 130 -2.53 -8.08 2.13
CA SER A 130 -3.34 -7.97 3.35
C SER A 130 -2.45 -7.83 4.58
N GLY A 131 -2.73 -6.82 5.41
CA GLY A 131 -2.13 -6.65 6.72
C GLY A 131 -2.97 -7.22 7.88
N GLU A 132 -4.21 -7.64 7.61
CA GLU A 132 -5.15 -8.07 8.66
C GLU A 132 -5.54 -9.54 8.54
N GLU A 133 -5.72 -10.05 7.32
CA GLU A 133 -6.22 -11.40 7.07
C GLU A 133 -5.10 -12.37 6.72
N SER A 134 -5.21 -13.60 7.21
CA SER A 134 -4.30 -14.67 6.82
C SER A 134 -4.59 -15.19 5.39
N LEU A 135 -3.58 -15.75 4.74
CA LEU A 135 -3.72 -16.39 3.41
C LEU A 135 -4.88 -17.39 3.34
N LYS A 136 -5.10 -18.14 4.43
CA LYS A 136 -6.19 -19.13 4.51
C LYS A 136 -7.57 -18.46 4.51
N GLN A 137 -7.74 -17.36 5.24
CA GLN A 137 -9.00 -16.61 5.29
C GLN A 137 -9.34 -15.99 3.94
N ILE A 138 -8.33 -15.37 3.28
CA ILE A 138 -8.48 -14.80 1.94
C ILE A 138 -8.85 -15.91 0.94
N LYS A 139 -8.16 -17.06 0.99
CA LYS A 139 -8.45 -18.22 0.13
C LYS A 139 -9.87 -18.74 0.31
N MET A 140 -10.35 -18.90 1.56
CA MET A 140 -11.72 -19.33 1.82
C MET A 140 -12.77 -18.33 1.27
N ARG A 141 -12.50 -17.03 1.37
CA ARG A 141 -13.36 -16.00 0.78
C ARG A 141 -13.36 -16.07 -0.74
N ALA A 142 -12.17 -16.19 -1.35
CA ALA A 142 -12.02 -16.35 -2.80
C ALA A 142 -12.78 -17.60 -3.31
N GLN A 143 -12.72 -18.71 -2.58
CA GLN A 143 -13.46 -19.93 -2.94
C GLN A 143 -14.99 -19.72 -2.96
N ARG A 144 -15.55 -18.93 -2.03
CA ARG A 144 -16.99 -18.61 -2.04
C ARG A 144 -17.38 -17.77 -3.26
N LEU A 145 -16.50 -16.91 -3.72
CA LEU A 145 -16.71 -16.12 -4.94
C LEU A 145 -16.56 -16.96 -6.20
N GLY A 146 -15.75 -18.02 -6.16
CA GLY A 146 -15.49 -18.92 -7.27
C GLY A 146 -14.82 -18.27 -8.48
N GLY A 147 -14.45 -19.08 -9.46
CA GLY A 147 -14.04 -18.61 -10.79
C GLY A 147 -12.73 -17.83 -10.88
N PHE A 148 -11.79 -18.04 -9.94
CA PHE A 148 -10.44 -17.45 -10.01
C PHE A 148 -9.52 -18.24 -10.94
N LYS A 149 -8.79 -17.55 -11.81
CA LYS A 149 -7.64 -18.10 -12.54
C LYS A 149 -6.34 -17.99 -11.71
N GLN A 150 -5.25 -18.58 -12.21
CA GLN A 150 -3.98 -18.70 -11.49
C GLN A 150 -3.18 -17.38 -11.34
N ASN A 151 -3.64 -16.29 -11.91
CA ASN A 151 -2.89 -15.02 -11.96
C ASN A 151 -3.10 -14.11 -10.74
N VAL A 152 -3.73 -14.60 -9.66
CA VAL A 152 -3.87 -13.87 -8.39
C VAL A 152 -2.86 -14.41 -7.39
N PHE A 153 -1.98 -13.53 -6.92
CA PHE A 153 -0.97 -13.81 -5.91
C PHE A 153 -1.35 -13.11 -4.60
N LEU A 154 -1.13 -13.78 -3.48
CA LEU A 154 -1.47 -13.27 -2.16
C LEU A 154 -0.21 -12.99 -1.36
N LEU A 155 -0.16 -11.84 -0.69
CA LEU A 155 0.88 -11.47 0.26
C LEU A 155 0.24 -11.04 1.58
N CYS A 156 0.66 -11.64 2.70
CA CYS A 156 0.30 -11.19 4.04
C CYS A 156 1.51 -10.52 4.66
N GLU A 157 1.49 -9.20 4.68
CA GLU A 157 2.59 -8.37 5.17
C GLU A 157 2.04 -7.07 5.77
N THR A 158 2.60 -6.66 6.90
CA THR A 158 2.24 -5.41 7.60
C THR A 158 3.29 -4.31 7.41
N ASP A 159 4.53 -4.68 7.06
CA ASP A 159 5.56 -3.72 6.70
C ASP A 159 5.39 -3.27 5.24
N ILE A 160 5.07 -1.99 5.08
CA ILE A 160 4.85 -1.39 3.76
C ILE A 160 6.08 -1.44 2.86
N ASN A 161 7.31 -1.42 3.43
CA ASN A 161 8.54 -1.48 2.64
C ASN A 161 8.76 -2.89 2.10
N ALA A 162 8.55 -3.91 2.94
CA ALA A 162 8.62 -5.31 2.53
C ALA A 162 7.55 -5.63 1.47
N ALA A 163 6.32 -5.14 1.66
CA ALA A 163 5.26 -5.28 0.67
C ALA A 163 5.63 -4.60 -0.67
N ALA A 164 6.18 -3.38 -0.62
CA ALA A 164 6.59 -2.64 -1.80
C ALA A 164 7.75 -3.33 -2.55
N GLU A 165 8.71 -3.94 -1.86
CA GLU A 165 9.78 -4.73 -2.47
C GLU A 165 9.21 -5.95 -3.21
N ALA A 166 8.35 -6.72 -2.55
CA ALA A 166 7.71 -7.88 -3.15
C ALA A 166 6.88 -7.51 -4.40
N VAL A 167 6.16 -6.38 -4.35
CA VAL A 167 5.39 -5.87 -5.49
C VAL A 167 6.31 -5.45 -6.64
N ARG A 168 7.43 -4.75 -6.36
CA ARG A 168 8.41 -4.37 -7.41
C ARG A 168 9.04 -5.58 -8.09
N GLU A 169 9.34 -6.63 -7.33
CA GLU A 169 9.89 -7.88 -7.85
C GLU A 169 8.84 -8.63 -8.69
N ALA A 170 7.62 -8.70 -8.18
CA ALA A 170 6.52 -9.40 -8.84
C ALA A 170 6.08 -8.72 -10.15
N LYS A 171 6.22 -7.39 -10.27
CA LYS A 171 5.78 -6.57 -11.42
C LYS A 171 4.34 -6.90 -11.85
N PRO A 172 3.35 -6.74 -10.99
CA PRO A 172 1.96 -7.00 -11.33
C PRO A 172 1.37 -5.86 -12.16
N ASP A 173 0.26 -6.16 -12.85
CA ASP A 173 -0.56 -5.16 -13.54
C ASP A 173 -1.47 -4.40 -12.56
N MET A 174 -1.80 -5.04 -11.40
CA MET A 174 -2.65 -4.48 -10.35
C MET A 174 -2.19 -4.98 -8.96
N VAL A 175 -2.24 -4.10 -7.97
CA VAL A 175 -2.06 -4.39 -6.55
C VAL A 175 -3.31 -3.97 -5.80
#